data_f24c2028c802a9695826b48aa417ef1d
#
_entry.id   f24c2028c802a9695826b48aa417ef1d
#
_cell.length_a   1.000
_cell.length_b   1.000
_cell.length_c   1.000
_cell.angle_alpha   90.00
_cell.angle_beta   90.00
_cell.angle_gamma   90.00
#
_symmetry.space_group_name_H-M   'P 1'
#
loop_
_entity.id
_entity.type
_entity.pdbx_description
1 polymer ?
#
loop_
_entity_poly.entity_id
_entity_poly.type
_entity_poly.pdbx_seq_one_letter_code
_entity_poly.pdbx_strand_id
1 'polypeptide(L)'
;MNGSVEKSVERTQRAFIRLLFAVLFLVIFLVTAIWGGRDLYLRWQEKRLVRRATADMERGDDRDASLAARTILGMKPSSASAARIMAELAERKGERFALDWRRKVAQLEPHSVHDALALARCALQFSDVVTANRTLDTVDQKDRNTADFHAACGLLAQAMREDDKAEAEWSQAIQLAPQDSSYRLQLGTLRLRAKEPERRASGEAMLTALRGDSAQRVPATRALIIDGAARHVNNDLLQTMAQELQAYPEATFNDRILYLDILRQLRAPGFAKYLTTLEQDAASKPEDLTALISWMATSGLSLVAIDFIRDLSSETLTKWPVPIAVAEAYAKLRDWAALETWVGNKGWGQSDFMRHAYLALALRGQNKTAAAEKEWASAEKQAAAQPVFLAMLTRATSEWRWEKEWIELLWNLTKYPETQFGALQNLYQKYSDDGDTTGLYRVLVRLAELMPEDGRIQNNLAQICLLLNADLERARKLAVELYRKEGSNPAYAATYAFALHTKGDTSGALKVMSALNATQLHDPSVAAYYGVLLAAAGDTQAAREYLKLGASAKLLPEEKALITKAENSLK
;
A
#
# COMPACT_ATOMS: atom_id res chain seq x y z
N MET A 1 66.91 20.51 68.07
CA MET A 1 66.13 19.27 67.87
C MET A 1 64.82 19.47 67.05
N ASN A 2 64.50 20.67 66.54
CA ASN A 2 63.21 20.91 65.83
C ASN A 2 63.25 20.58 64.31
N GLY A 3 64.39 20.57 63.64
CA GLY A 3 64.47 20.37 62.16
C GLY A 3 64.34 18.90 61.68
N SER A 4 64.51 17.89 62.58
CA SER A 4 64.39 16.49 62.23
C SER A 4 62.94 15.97 62.27
N VAL A 5 62.10 16.54 63.15
CA VAL A 5 60.70 16.20 63.33
C VAL A 5 59.86 16.76 62.17
N GLU A 6 60.12 17.98 61.73
CA GLU A 6 59.43 18.61 60.60
C GLU A 6 59.68 17.85 59.28
N LYS A 7 60.89 17.42 59.01
CA LYS A 7 61.23 16.62 57.83
C LYS A 7 60.61 15.20 57.86
N SER A 8 60.37 14.64 59.05
CA SER A 8 59.72 13.33 59.19
C SER A 8 58.19 13.46 58.94
N VAL A 9 57.58 14.54 59.43
CA VAL A 9 56.13 14.82 59.19
C VAL A 9 55.86 15.09 57.71
N GLU A 10 56.68 15.90 57.04
CA GLU A 10 56.55 16.12 55.61
C GLU A 10 56.71 14.81 54.77
N ARG A 11 57.68 13.95 55.13
CA ARG A 11 57.82 12.65 54.46
C ARG A 11 56.63 11.73 54.66
N THR A 12 56.04 11.74 55.83
CA THR A 12 54.84 10.95 56.15
C THR A 12 53.59 11.50 55.45
N GLN A 13 53.43 12.82 55.38
CA GLN A 13 52.37 13.46 54.58
C GLN A 13 52.51 13.17 53.07
N ARG A 14 53.71 13.27 52.52
CA ARG A 14 53.96 12.93 51.10
C ARG A 14 53.71 11.46 50.79
N ALA A 15 54.07 10.57 51.73
CA ALA A 15 53.78 9.12 51.61
C ALA A 15 52.27 8.85 51.68
N PHE A 16 51.56 9.51 52.60
CA PHE A 16 50.09 9.40 52.71
C PHE A 16 49.38 9.91 51.46
N ILE A 17 49.79 11.09 50.93
CA ILE A 17 49.23 11.65 49.68
C ILE A 17 49.48 10.69 48.50
N ARG A 18 50.68 10.11 48.39
CA ARG A 18 51.00 9.11 47.32
C ARG A 18 50.16 7.84 47.49
N LEU A 19 49.91 7.37 48.70
CA LEU A 19 49.03 6.22 48.96
C LEU A 19 47.60 6.53 48.57
N LEU A 20 47.11 7.73 48.90
CA LEU A 20 45.76 8.19 48.57
C LEU A 20 45.54 8.29 47.04
N PHE A 21 46.55 8.81 46.30
CA PHE A 21 46.53 8.83 44.83
C PHE A 21 46.60 7.42 44.24
N ALA A 22 47.40 6.50 44.82
CA ALA A 22 47.48 5.12 44.37
C ALA A 22 46.17 4.36 44.58
N VAL A 23 45.50 4.57 45.72
CA VAL A 23 44.20 4.00 46.01
C VAL A 23 43.13 4.57 45.06
N LEU A 24 43.14 5.89 44.85
CA LEU A 24 42.22 6.54 43.93
C LEU A 24 42.39 6.01 42.50
N PHE A 25 43.67 5.88 42.05
CA PHE A 25 43.98 5.34 40.75
C PHE A 25 43.54 3.88 40.60
N LEU A 26 43.74 3.06 41.66
CA LEU A 26 43.30 1.67 41.71
C LEU A 26 41.76 1.56 41.64
N VAL A 27 41.03 2.42 42.34
CA VAL A 27 39.57 2.48 42.30
C VAL A 27 39.06 2.87 40.90
N ILE A 28 39.64 3.93 40.29
CA ILE A 28 39.31 4.34 38.95
C ILE A 28 39.63 3.21 37.94
N PHE A 29 40.79 2.56 38.07
CA PHE A 29 41.15 1.42 37.24
C PHE A 29 40.17 0.25 37.37
N LEU A 30 39.80 -0.12 38.60
CA LEU A 30 38.80 -1.17 38.86
C LEU A 30 37.44 -0.82 38.27
N VAL A 31 36.97 0.41 38.46
CA VAL A 31 35.69 0.86 37.92
C VAL A 31 35.74 0.82 36.37
N THR A 32 36.79 1.34 35.76
CA THR A 32 36.94 1.31 34.28
C THR A 32 37.08 -0.12 33.74
N ALA A 33 37.82 -1.01 34.46
CA ALA A 33 37.95 -2.41 34.10
C ALA A 33 36.63 -3.20 34.21
N ILE A 34 35.85 -2.95 35.25
CA ILE A 34 34.52 -3.54 35.43
C ILE A 34 33.56 -3.06 34.32
N TRP A 35 33.54 -1.74 34.03
CA TRP A 35 32.69 -1.18 32.99
C TRP A 35 33.10 -1.67 31.59
N GLY A 36 34.40 -1.62 31.26
CA GLY A 36 34.92 -2.10 29.98
C GLY A 36 34.77 -3.62 29.81
N GLY A 37 34.99 -4.39 30.85
CA GLY A 37 34.81 -5.84 30.85
C GLY A 37 33.34 -6.22 30.65
N ARG A 38 32.41 -5.48 31.28
CA ARG A 38 30.96 -5.69 31.12
C ARG A 38 30.53 -5.41 29.68
N ASP A 39 30.99 -4.31 29.09
CA ASP A 39 30.63 -3.98 27.69
C ASP A 39 31.19 -5.03 26.72
N LEU A 40 32.43 -5.46 26.91
CA LEU A 40 33.04 -6.51 26.10
C LEU A 40 32.29 -7.85 26.21
N TYR A 41 31.88 -8.22 27.43
CA TYR A 41 31.09 -9.43 27.70
C TYR A 41 29.70 -9.34 27.04
N LEU A 42 29.01 -8.19 27.16
CA LEU A 42 27.69 -7.99 26.53
C LEU A 42 27.78 -8.04 25.00
N ARG A 43 28.81 -7.45 24.39
CA ARG A 43 29.04 -7.54 22.92
C ARG A 43 29.35 -8.97 22.47
N TRP A 44 30.12 -9.73 23.26
CA TRP A 44 30.41 -11.12 22.94
C TRP A 44 29.14 -11.97 23.03
N GLN A 45 28.35 -11.78 24.08
CA GLN A 45 27.10 -12.49 24.30
C GLN A 45 26.07 -12.15 23.22
N GLU A 46 25.95 -10.86 22.85
CA GLU A 46 25.12 -10.40 21.74
C GLU A 46 25.50 -11.13 20.44
N LYS A 47 26.76 -11.09 20.04
CA LYS A 47 27.23 -11.79 18.82
C LYS A 47 26.93 -13.29 18.84
N ARG A 48 27.09 -13.96 19.98
CA ARG A 48 26.79 -15.38 20.13
C ARG A 48 25.30 -15.67 19.98
N LEU A 49 24.47 -14.88 20.62
CA LEU A 49 23.00 -15.04 20.55
C LEU A 49 22.45 -14.66 19.18
N VAL A 50 22.97 -13.63 18.52
CA VAL A 50 22.61 -13.27 17.14
C VAL A 50 22.90 -14.44 16.19
N ARG A 51 24.12 -15.02 16.23
CA ARG A 51 24.46 -16.20 15.41
C ARG A 51 23.50 -17.37 15.63
N ARG A 52 23.16 -17.63 16.90
CA ARG A 52 22.20 -18.68 17.25
C ARG A 52 20.82 -18.36 16.66
N ALA A 53 20.31 -17.16 16.89
CA ALA A 53 19.00 -16.75 16.39
C ALA A 53 18.91 -16.80 14.86
N THR A 54 19.98 -16.40 14.15
CA THR A 54 20.05 -16.52 12.68
C THR A 54 20.00 -17.98 12.24
N ALA A 55 20.76 -18.85 12.88
CA ALA A 55 20.75 -20.30 12.58
C ALA A 55 19.38 -20.95 12.92
N ASP A 56 18.73 -20.50 13.99
CA ASP A 56 17.38 -20.97 14.34
C ASP A 56 16.36 -20.52 13.27
N MET A 57 16.47 -19.28 12.76
CA MET A 57 15.64 -18.76 11.66
C MET A 57 15.83 -19.53 10.34
N GLU A 58 17.06 -19.93 10.03
CA GLU A 58 17.39 -20.74 8.84
C GLU A 58 16.78 -22.15 8.92
N ARG A 59 16.64 -22.69 10.14
CA ARG A 59 15.98 -23.99 10.39
C ARG A 59 14.47 -23.91 10.50
N GLY A 60 13.90 -22.69 10.51
CA GLY A 60 12.47 -22.47 10.71
C GLY A 60 12.04 -22.47 12.19
N ASP A 61 13.00 -22.46 13.13
CA ASP A 61 12.74 -22.44 14.58
C ASP A 61 12.47 -21.00 15.06
N ASP A 62 11.44 -20.36 14.52
CA ASP A 62 11.09 -18.94 14.76
C ASP A 62 10.89 -18.62 16.25
N ARG A 63 10.41 -19.61 17.03
CA ARG A 63 10.20 -19.44 18.47
C ARG A 63 11.52 -19.24 19.21
N ASP A 64 12.52 -20.06 18.93
CA ASP A 64 13.82 -20.03 19.60
C ASP A 64 14.62 -18.79 19.15
N ALA A 65 14.54 -18.44 17.86
CA ALA A 65 15.09 -17.21 17.32
C ALA A 65 14.50 -15.97 18.02
N SER A 66 13.18 -15.91 18.20
CA SER A 66 12.49 -14.82 18.91
C SER A 66 12.95 -14.74 20.38
N LEU A 67 13.08 -15.88 21.07
CA LEU A 67 13.54 -15.92 22.46
C LEU A 67 14.97 -15.38 22.60
N ALA A 68 15.87 -15.79 21.69
CA ALA A 68 17.24 -15.29 21.66
C ALA A 68 17.29 -13.78 21.41
N ALA A 69 16.53 -13.26 20.44
CA ALA A 69 16.45 -11.83 20.14
C ALA A 69 15.89 -11.02 21.33
N ARG A 70 14.83 -11.49 21.98
CA ARG A 70 14.29 -10.87 23.21
C ARG A 70 15.29 -10.88 24.36
N THR A 71 16.07 -11.94 24.50
CA THR A 71 17.14 -12.02 25.53
C THR A 71 18.20 -10.93 25.28
N ILE A 72 18.61 -10.73 24.01
CA ILE A 72 19.53 -9.65 23.64
C ILE A 72 18.92 -8.30 23.98
N LEU A 73 17.67 -8.05 23.59
CA LEU A 73 16.98 -6.77 23.84
C LEU A 73 16.80 -6.48 25.32
N GLY A 74 16.64 -7.51 26.17
CA GLY A 74 16.62 -7.38 27.62
C GLY A 74 17.96 -6.94 28.21
N MET A 75 19.08 -7.39 27.62
CA MET A 75 20.44 -7.00 28.04
C MET A 75 20.87 -5.66 27.42
N LYS A 76 20.53 -5.44 26.14
CA LYS A 76 20.90 -4.28 25.33
C LYS A 76 19.72 -3.81 24.48
N PRO A 77 18.85 -2.95 25.01
CA PRO A 77 17.67 -2.45 24.29
C PRO A 77 17.96 -1.73 22.97
N SER A 78 19.21 -1.27 22.78
CA SER A 78 19.72 -0.60 21.56
C SER A 78 20.41 -1.56 20.58
N SER A 79 20.18 -2.88 20.67
CA SER A 79 20.74 -3.83 19.70
C SER A 79 19.98 -3.79 18.38
N ALA A 80 20.60 -3.19 17.34
CA ALA A 80 20.04 -3.16 15.98
C ALA A 80 19.91 -4.59 15.41
N SER A 81 20.90 -5.46 15.67
CA SER A 81 20.87 -6.86 15.19
C SER A 81 19.67 -7.64 15.75
N ALA A 82 19.39 -7.51 17.06
CA ALA A 82 18.23 -8.17 17.63
C ALA A 82 16.91 -7.58 17.14
N ALA A 83 16.84 -6.26 16.93
CA ALA A 83 15.68 -5.61 16.34
C ALA A 83 15.44 -6.05 14.88
N ARG A 84 16.51 -6.27 14.07
CA ARG A 84 16.37 -6.86 12.71
C ARG A 84 15.78 -8.26 12.74
N ILE A 85 16.26 -9.13 13.63
CA ILE A 85 15.72 -10.48 13.80
C ILE A 85 14.23 -10.42 14.16
N MET A 86 13.84 -9.56 15.11
CA MET A 86 12.42 -9.38 15.47
C MET A 86 11.58 -8.87 14.31
N ALA A 87 12.13 -7.95 13.50
CA ALA A 87 11.46 -7.45 12.29
C ALA A 87 11.23 -8.56 11.26
N GLU A 88 12.27 -9.33 10.94
CA GLU A 88 12.19 -10.44 9.98
C GLU A 88 11.21 -11.54 10.42
N LEU A 89 11.22 -11.90 11.69
CA LEU A 89 10.27 -12.88 12.24
C LEU A 89 8.82 -12.39 12.15
N ALA A 90 8.61 -11.11 12.40
CA ALA A 90 7.29 -10.49 12.29
C ALA A 90 6.84 -10.37 10.81
N GLU A 91 7.76 -10.03 9.88
CA GLU A 91 7.50 -9.99 8.44
C GLU A 91 7.10 -11.36 7.89
N ARG A 92 7.81 -12.44 8.27
CA ARG A 92 7.46 -13.82 7.89
C ARG A 92 6.04 -14.22 8.30
N LYS A 93 5.58 -13.71 9.43
CA LYS A 93 4.22 -13.96 9.95
C LYS A 93 3.18 -12.98 9.43
N GLY A 94 3.57 -11.98 8.65
CA GLY A 94 2.68 -10.91 8.21
C GLY A 94 2.18 -10.01 9.35
N GLU A 95 2.93 -9.97 10.48
CA GLU A 95 2.54 -9.21 11.66
C GLU A 95 2.98 -7.76 11.52
N ARG A 96 2.04 -6.84 11.65
CA ARG A 96 2.26 -5.41 11.40
C ARG A 96 3.33 -4.77 12.30
N PHE A 97 3.53 -5.25 13.51
CA PHE A 97 4.57 -4.71 14.39
C PHE A 97 6.01 -4.91 13.84
N ALA A 98 6.18 -5.63 12.72
CA ALA A 98 7.41 -5.64 11.92
C ALA A 98 7.86 -4.22 11.57
N LEU A 99 6.91 -3.35 11.20
CA LEU A 99 7.19 -1.97 10.86
C LEU A 99 7.77 -1.18 12.03
N ASP A 100 7.30 -1.40 13.25
CA ASP A 100 7.85 -0.75 14.44
C ASP A 100 9.27 -1.20 14.74
N TRP A 101 9.57 -2.49 14.52
CA TRP A 101 10.94 -2.99 14.63
C TRP A 101 11.85 -2.42 13.55
N ARG A 102 11.39 -2.32 12.28
CA ARG A 102 12.16 -1.67 11.20
C ARG A 102 12.41 -0.19 11.49
N ARG A 103 11.41 0.55 11.98
CA ARG A 103 11.60 1.95 12.43
C ARG A 103 12.64 2.06 13.53
N LYS A 104 12.61 1.14 14.51
CA LYS A 104 13.61 1.10 15.59
C LYS A 104 15.01 0.84 15.03
N VAL A 105 15.18 -0.08 14.08
CA VAL A 105 16.46 -0.34 13.42
C VAL A 105 16.95 0.91 12.69
N ALA A 106 16.12 1.57 11.89
CA ALA A 106 16.47 2.79 11.18
C ALA A 106 16.88 3.94 12.13
N GLN A 107 16.27 4.03 13.32
CA GLN A 107 16.69 4.99 14.36
C GLN A 107 18.07 4.65 14.98
N LEU A 108 18.38 3.37 15.13
CA LEU A 108 19.65 2.91 15.69
C LEU A 108 20.80 2.98 14.68
N GLU A 109 20.50 2.80 13.40
CA GLU A 109 21.46 2.77 12.29
C GLU A 109 21.01 3.74 11.16
N PRO A 110 20.97 5.06 11.42
CA PRO A 110 20.35 6.04 10.51
C PRO A 110 21.07 6.19 9.16
N HIS A 111 22.30 5.72 9.05
CA HIS A 111 23.09 5.77 7.81
C HIS A 111 23.15 4.43 7.06
N SER A 112 22.44 3.42 7.53
CA SER A 112 22.37 2.11 6.88
C SER A 112 21.37 2.13 5.73
N VAL A 113 21.85 2.20 4.50
CA VAL A 113 21.03 2.11 3.28
C VAL A 113 20.21 0.81 3.26
N HIS A 114 20.85 -0.31 3.65
CA HIS A 114 20.17 -1.61 3.72
C HIS A 114 18.95 -1.56 4.64
N ASP A 115 19.06 -0.96 5.83
CA ASP A 115 17.95 -0.88 6.78
C ASP A 115 16.89 0.14 6.34
N ALA A 116 17.30 1.22 5.68
CA ALA A 116 16.35 2.16 5.07
C ALA A 116 15.51 1.47 3.98
N LEU A 117 16.15 0.71 3.07
CA LEU A 117 15.42 -0.05 2.05
C LEU A 117 14.53 -1.14 2.65
N ALA A 118 14.99 -1.81 3.71
CA ALA A 118 14.19 -2.80 4.43
C ALA A 118 12.95 -2.16 5.09
N LEU A 119 13.13 -0.97 5.71
CA LEU A 119 12.01 -0.20 6.27
C LEU A 119 11.02 0.22 5.17
N ALA A 120 11.50 0.74 4.03
CA ALA A 120 10.64 1.16 2.93
C ALA A 120 9.81 -0.02 2.38
N ARG A 121 10.44 -1.19 2.14
CA ARG A 121 9.75 -2.40 1.68
C ARG A 121 8.72 -2.90 2.69
N CYS A 122 9.07 -2.95 3.97
CA CYS A 122 8.16 -3.34 5.04
C CYS A 122 6.97 -2.36 5.12
N ALA A 123 7.22 -1.05 5.00
CA ALA A 123 6.17 -0.04 4.98
C ALA A 123 5.19 -0.24 3.81
N LEU A 124 5.70 -0.54 2.61
CA LEU A 124 4.88 -0.83 1.43
C LEU A 124 4.07 -2.13 1.58
N GLN A 125 4.65 -3.16 2.20
CA GLN A 125 3.94 -4.40 2.51
C GLN A 125 2.70 -4.14 3.39
N PHE A 126 2.80 -3.19 4.31
CA PHE A 126 1.69 -2.79 5.20
C PHE A 126 0.95 -1.53 4.71
N SER A 127 1.11 -1.15 3.44
CA SER A 127 0.44 -0.01 2.79
C SER A 127 0.75 1.37 3.40
N ASP A 128 1.83 1.48 4.18
CA ASP A 128 2.31 2.77 4.70
C ASP A 128 3.21 3.47 3.66
N VAL A 129 2.57 3.96 2.60
CA VAL A 129 3.21 4.63 1.46
C VAL A 129 3.99 5.87 1.89
N VAL A 130 3.48 6.60 2.89
CA VAL A 130 4.10 7.83 3.39
C VAL A 130 5.44 7.55 4.07
N THR A 131 5.49 6.51 4.93
CA THR A 131 6.75 6.09 5.55
C THR A 131 7.75 5.60 4.49
N ALA A 132 7.29 4.82 3.52
CA ALA A 132 8.17 4.34 2.44
C ALA A 132 8.77 5.49 1.63
N ASN A 133 7.94 6.44 1.18
CA ASN A 133 8.40 7.59 0.41
C ASN A 133 9.43 8.41 1.19
N ARG A 134 9.10 8.80 2.42
CA ARG A 134 10.02 9.57 3.28
C ARG A 134 11.34 8.84 3.50
N THR A 135 11.29 7.53 3.69
CA THR A 135 12.51 6.73 3.93
C THR A 135 13.39 6.69 2.67
N LEU A 136 12.81 6.49 1.50
CA LEU A 136 13.57 6.47 0.23
C LEU A 136 14.16 7.85 -0.09
N ASP A 137 13.48 8.94 0.25
CA ASP A 137 14.01 10.30 0.09
C ASP A 137 15.26 10.56 0.94
N THR A 138 15.41 9.88 2.08
CA THR A 138 16.62 10.02 2.94
C THR A 138 17.86 9.31 2.40
N VAL A 139 17.73 8.45 1.41
CA VAL A 139 18.88 7.73 0.82
C VAL A 139 19.75 8.71 0.02
N ASP A 140 21.04 8.74 0.32
CA ASP A 140 22.01 9.60 -0.36
C ASP A 140 22.06 9.31 -1.87
N GLN A 141 22.23 10.34 -2.69
CA GLN A 141 22.28 10.22 -4.16
C GLN A 141 23.30 9.19 -4.67
N LYS A 142 24.46 9.07 -4.00
CA LYS A 142 25.51 8.10 -4.33
C LYS A 142 25.09 6.64 -4.17
N ASP A 143 24.09 6.37 -3.30
CA ASP A 143 23.62 5.04 -2.93
C ASP A 143 22.31 4.66 -3.65
N ARG A 144 21.76 5.57 -4.48
CA ARG A 144 20.51 5.35 -5.22
C ARG A 144 20.67 4.46 -6.45
N ASN A 145 21.87 4.33 -7.01
CA ASN A 145 22.10 3.52 -8.20
C ASN A 145 22.36 2.03 -7.85
N THR A 146 21.39 1.41 -7.18
CA THR A 146 21.40 -0.01 -6.82
C THR A 146 20.08 -0.67 -7.21
N ALA A 147 20.12 -1.96 -7.56
CA ALA A 147 18.92 -2.71 -7.93
C ALA A 147 17.86 -2.68 -6.83
N ASP A 148 18.26 -2.85 -5.57
CA ASP A 148 17.38 -2.81 -4.40
C ASP A 148 16.68 -1.46 -4.21
N PHE A 149 17.42 -0.34 -4.47
CA PHE A 149 16.82 0.99 -4.40
C PHE A 149 15.77 1.19 -5.49
N HIS A 150 16.11 0.87 -6.74
CA HIS A 150 15.17 0.97 -7.86
C HIS A 150 13.96 0.03 -7.66
N ALA A 151 14.17 -1.18 -7.13
CA ALA A 151 13.07 -2.08 -6.79
C ALA A 151 12.13 -1.49 -5.71
N ALA A 152 12.68 -0.86 -4.68
CA ALA A 152 11.88 -0.19 -3.66
C ALA A 152 11.10 1.02 -4.23
N CYS A 153 11.73 1.80 -5.11
CA CYS A 153 11.08 2.89 -5.85
C CYS A 153 9.99 2.37 -6.79
N GLY A 154 10.22 1.24 -7.46
CA GLY A 154 9.22 0.57 -8.30
C GLY A 154 7.97 0.14 -7.52
N LEU A 155 8.16 -0.46 -6.34
CA LEU A 155 7.05 -0.80 -5.43
C LEU A 155 6.31 0.45 -4.95
N LEU A 156 7.03 1.52 -4.61
CA LEU A 156 6.44 2.80 -4.21
C LEU A 156 5.60 3.39 -5.34
N ALA A 157 6.15 3.46 -6.55
CA ALA A 157 5.45 3.99 -7.72
C ALA A 157 4.17 3.19 -8.03
N GLN A 158 4.21 1.85 -7.92
CA GLN A 158 3.01 1.01 -8.04
C GLN A 158 1.96 1.33 -6.97
N ALA A 159 2.38 1.50 -5.70
CA ALA A 159 1.48 1.88 -4.62
C ALA A 159 0.85 3.27 -4.85
N MET A 160 1.57 4.17 -5.53
CA MET A 160 1.10 5.49 -5.93
C MET A 160 0.32 5.49 -7.24
N ARG A 161 0.16 4.35 -7.91
CA ARG A 161 -0.47 4.19 -9.24
C ARG A 161 0.22 5.00 -10.35
N GLU A 162 1.54 5.07 -10.27
CA GLU A 162 2.42 5.74 -11.24
C GLU A 162 3.07 4.69 -12.15
N ASP A 163 2.27 4.07 -13.03
CA ASP A 163 2.68 2.88 -13.78
C ASP A 163 3.91 3.11 -14.66
N ASP A 164 4.05 4.28 -15.31
CA ASP A 164 5.20 4.59 -16.16
C ASP A 164 6.49 4.75 -15.34
N LYS A 165 6.39 5.38 -14.16
CA LYS A 165 7.52 5.48 -13.23
C LYS A 165 7.88 4.12 -12.67
N ALA A 166 6.89 3.31 -12.30
CA ALA A 166 7.12 1.94 -11.83
C ALA A 166 7.85 1.10 -12.88
N GLU A 167 7.44 1.21 -14.16
CA GLU A 167 8.10 0.52 -15.27
C GLU A 167 9.56 0.95 -15.45
N ALA A 168 9.84 2.25 -15.37
CA ALA A 168 11.19 2.78 -15.47
C ALA A 168 12.08 2.25 -14.32
N GLU A 169 11.58 2.27 -13.09
CA GLU A 169 12.29 1.80 -11.92
C GLU A 169 12.57 0.28 -11.96
N TRP A 170 11.57 -0.53 -12.33
CA TRP A 170 11.77 -1.97 -12.51
C TRP A 170 12.75 -2.29 -13.64
N SER A 171 12.74 -1.51 -14.73
CA SER A 171 13.67 -1.69 -15.84
C SER A 171 15.12 -1.41 -15.39
N GLN A 172 15.33 -0.39 -14.57
CA GLN A 172 16.65 -0.09 -13.98
C GLN A 172 17.10 -1.20 -13.01
N ALA A 173 16.20 -1.70 -12.16
CA ALA A 173 16.50 -2.82 -11.27
C ALA A 173 16.96 -4.06 -12.04
N ILE A 174 16.29 -4.40 -13.14
CA ILE A 174 16.67 -5.53 -14.01
C ILE A 174 18.03 -5.30 -14.66
N GLN A 175 18.34 -4.09 -15.13
CA GLN A 175 19.65 -3.77 -15.73
C GLN A 175 20.79 -3.94 -14.73
N LEU A 176 20.57 -3.56 -13.47
CA LEU A 176 21.59 -3.64 -12.41
C LEU A 176 21.74 -5.05 -11.82
N ALA A 177 20.67 -5.86 -11.82
CA ALA A 177 20.68 -7.23 -11.33
C ALA A 177 19.88 -8.17 -12.25
N PRO A 178 20.40 -8.49 -13.46
CA PRO A 178 19.69 -9.28 -14.47
C PRO A 178 19.42 -10.73 -14.06
N GLN A 179 20.11 -11.22 -13.04
CA GLN A 179 19.91 -12.58 -12.51
C GLN A 179 18.74 -12.69 -11.54
N ASP A 180 18.27 -11.57 -10.98
CA ASP A 180 17.12 -11.58 -10.08
C ASP A 180 15.82 -11.60 -10.89
N SER A 181 15.22 -12.79 -10.97
CA SER A 181 13.98 -13.01 -11.72
C SER A 181 12.76 -12.35 -11.08
N SER A 182 12.83 -11.94 -9.81
CA SER A 182 11.72 -11.29 -9.11
C SER A 182 11.38 -9.93 -9.72
N TYR A 183 12.39 -9.18 -10.18
CA TYR A 183 12.16 -7.88 -10.85
C TYR A 183 11.47 -8.04 -12.21
N ARG A 184 11.83 -9.13 -12.95
CA ARG A 184 11.13 -9.46 -14.20
C ARG A 184 9.67 -9.85 -13.95
N LEU A 185 9.38 -10.53 -12.85
CA LEU A 185 8.01 -10.85 -12.46
C LEU A 185 7.20 -9.57 -12.23
N GLN A 186 7.76 -8.60 -11.49
CA GLN A 186 7.07 -7.33 -11.20
C GLN A 186 6.82 -6.54 -12.48
N LEU A 187 7.85 -6.36 -13.32
CA LEU A 187 7.71 -5.66 -14.59
C LEU A 187 6.75 -6.36 -15.54
N GLY A 188 6.86 -7.69 -15.67
CA GLY A 188 5.96 -8.49 -16.50
C GLY A 188 4.50 -8.36 -16.05
N THR A 189 4.24 -8.43 -14.75
CA THR A 189 2.90 -8.27 -14.18
C THR A 189 2.34 -6.85 -14.39
N LEU A 190 3.18 -5.82 -14.27
CA LEU A 190 2.80 -4.43 -14.56
C LEU A 190 2.43 -4.25 -16.02
N ARG A 191 3.30 -4.70 -16.95
CA ARG A 191 3.08 -4.61 -18.40
C ARG A 191 1.86 -5.41 -18.88
N LEU A 192 1.59 -6.54 -18.25
CA LEU A 192 0.44 -7.39 -18.60
C LEU A 192 -0.89 -6.63 -18.45
N ARG A 193 -0.96 -5.66 -17.51
CA ARG A 193 -2.14 -4.82 -17.26
C ARG A 193 -2.20 -3.57 -18.15
N ALA A 194 -1.18 -3.30 -18.96
CA ALA A 194 -1.12 -2.12 -19.81
C ALA A 194 -2.23 -2.15 -20.88
N LYS A 195 -2.73 -0.98 -21.26
CA LYS A 195 -3.72 -0.83 -22.31
C LYS A 195 -3.10 -1.03 -23.70
N GLU A 196 -1.85 -0.65 -23.86
CA GLU A 196 -1.08 -0.74 -25.09
C GLU A 196 -0.75 -2.19 -25.43
N PRO A 197 -1.14 -2.69 -26.63
CA PRO A 197 -0.96 -4.09 -26.99
C PRO A 197 0.50 -4.57 -26.96
N GLU A 198 1.44 -3.71 -27.37
CA GLU A 198 2.86 -4.04 -27.42
C GLU A 198 3.46 -4.19 -26.01
N ARG A 199 3.13 -3.28 -25.10
CA ARG A 199 3.56 -3.39 -23.68
C ARG A 199 3.02 -4.66 -23.06
N ARG A 200 1.74 -4.98 -23.31
CA ARG A 200 1.10 -6.19 -22.80
C ARG A 200 1.76 -7.45 -23.34
N ALA A 201 1.99 -7.53 -24.65
CA ALA A 201 2.67 -8.68 -25.28
C ALA A 201 4.08 -8.89 -24.71
N SER A 202 4.81 -7.80 -24.44
CA SER A 202 6.09 -7.87 -23.75
C SER A 202 5.95 -8.43 -22.33
N GLY A 203 4.93 -8.03 -21.58
CA GLY A 203 4.64 -8.56 -20.23
C GLY A 203 4.31 -10.05 -20.26
N GLU A 204 3.47 -10.48 -21.21
CA GLU A 204 3.10 -11.87 -21.43
C GLU A 204 4.32 -12.74 -21.77
N ALA A 205 5.19 -12.28 -22.65
CA ALA A 205 6.42 -12.98 -23.00
C ALA A 205 7.36 -13.14 -21.80
N MET A 206 7.53 -12.08 -20.98
CA MET A 206 8.33 -12.11 -19.75
C MET A 206 7.80 -13.15 -18.77
N LEU A 207 6.50 -13.14 -18.48
CA LEU A 207 5.88 -14.06 -17.53
C LEU A 207 5.90 -15.50 -18.06
N THR A 208 5.72 -15.70 -19.36
CA THR A 208 5.83 -17.03 -20.01
C THR A 208 7.23 -17.61 -19.82
N ALA A 209 8.27 -16.81 -19.98
CA ALA A 209 9.64 -17.24 -19.74
C ALA A 209 9.88 -17.63 -18.26
N LEU A 210 9.25 -16.92 -17.32
CA LEU A 210 9.37 -17.17 -15.88
C LEU A 210 8.65 -18.45 -15.42
N ARG A 211 7.80 -19.06 -16.22
CA ARG A 211 7.21 -20.38 -15.92
C ARG A 211 8.27 -21.50 -15.82
N GLY A 212 9.42 -21.32 -16.44
CA GLY A 212 10.58 -22.22 -16.32
C GLY A 212 11.44 -21.99 -15.06
N ASP A 213 11.22 -20.89 -14.32
CA ASP A 213 11.97 -20.54 -13.12
C ASP A 213 11.26 -21.11 -11.88
N SER A 214 11.90 -22.02 -11.14
CA SER A 214 11.30 -22.66 -9.96
C SER A 214 10.84 -21.67 -8.88
N ALA A 215 11.49 -20.51 -8.75
CA ALA A 215 11.13 -19.48 -7.77
C ALA A 215 9.94 -18.61 -8.22
N GLN A 216 9.76 -18.44 -9.54
CA GLN A 216 8.76 -17.52 -10.08
C GLN A 216 7.62 -18.22 -10.86
N ARG A 217 7.71 -19.53 -11.09
CA ARG A 217 6.71 -20.25 -11.91
C ARG A 217 5.28 -20.11 -11.42
N VAL A 218 5.06 -20.21 -10.10
CA VAL A 218 3.71 -20.11 -9.52
C VAL A 218 3.13 -18.71 -9.70
N PRO A 219 3.78 -17.60 -9.25
CA PRO A 219 3.22 -16.27 -9.43
C PRO A 219 3.13 -15.85 -10.91
N ALA A 220 4.06 -16.26 -11.77
CA ALA A 220 4.00 -15.96 -13.20
C ALA A 220 2.84 -16.67 -13.88
N THR A 221 2.66 -17.99 -13.64
CA THR A 221 1.55 -18.75 -14.19
C THR A 221 0.21 -18.23 -13.71
N ARG A 222 0.10 -17.91 -12.42
CA ARG A 222 -1.11 -17.30 -11.83
C ARG A 222 -1.49 -15.99 -12.52
N ALA A 223 -0.51 -15.09 -12.74
CA ALA A 223 -0.76 -13.81 -13.40
C ALA A 223 -1.26 -13.99 -14.84
N LEU A 224 -0.65 -14.92 -15.60
CA LEU A 224 -1.07 -15.26 -16.97
C LEU A 224 -2.49 -15.84 -17.02
N ILE A 225 -2.85 -16.71 -16.08
CA ILE A 225 -4.20 -17.29 -16.01
C ILE A 225 -5.24 -16.22 -15.72
N ILE A 226 -5.00 -15.35 -14.72
CA ILE A 226 -5.95 -14.31 -14.33
C ILE A 226 -6.18 -13.33 -15.49
N ASP A 227 -5.13 -12.89 -16.16
CA ASP A 227 -5.24 -12.00 -17.30
C ASP A 227 -5.89 -12.70 -18.51
N GLY A 228 -5.48 -13.94 -18.79
CA GLY A 228 -6.04 -14.74 -19.88
C GLY A 228 -7.54 -15.02 -19.71
N ALA A 229 -7.98 -15.33 -18.50
CA ALA A 229 -9.40 -15.50 -18.17
C ALA A 229 -10.21 -14.21 -18.39
N ALA A 230 -9.68 -13.07 -17.96
CA ALA A 230 -10.33 -11.77 -18.14
C ALA A 230 -10.47 -11.37 -19.62
N ARG A 231 -9.54 -11.80 -20.48
CA ARG A 231 -9.51 -11.48 -21.92
C ARG A 231 -10.08 -12.56 -22.81
N HIS A 232 -10.55 -13.67 -22.25
CA HIS A 232 -11.08 -14.81 -23.01
C HIS A 232 -10.09 -15.33 -24.08
N VAL A 233 -8.81 -15.49 -23.70
CA VAL A 233 -7.79 -16.08 -24.59
C VAL A 233 -8.05 -17.58 -24.79
N ASN A 234 -7.23 -18.23 -25.64
CA ASN A 234 -7.34 -19.64 -25.96
C ASN A 234 -7.67 -20.54 -24.74
N ASN A 235 -8.86 -21.14 -24.77
CA ASN A 235 -9.43 -21.92 -23.67
C ASN A 235 -8.57 -23.16 -23.30
N ASP A 236 -8.00 -23.85 -24.30
CA ASP A 236 -7.20 -25.06 -24.07
C ASP A 236 -5.88 -24.70 -23.35
N LEU A 237 -5.25 -23.61 -23.79
CA LEU A 237 -4.05 -23.08 -23.13
C LEU A 237 -4.34 -22.65 -21.68
N LEU A 238 -5.45 -21.95 -21.46
CA LEU A 238 -5.86 -21.50 -20.16
C LEU A 238 -6.12 -22.66 -19.19
N GLN A 239 -6.84 -23.70 -19.67
CA GLN A 239 -7.10 -24.90 -18.88
C GLN A 239 -5.81 -25.65 -18.57
N THR A 240 -4.90 -25.81 -19.55
CA THR A 240 -3.60 -26.44 -19.36
C THR A 240 -2.77 -25.71 -18.31
N MET A 241 -2.63 -24.38 -18.42
CA MET A 241 -1.87 -23.59 -17.45
C MET A 241 -2.46 -23.69 -16.03
N ALA A 242 -3.78 -23.69 -15.91
CA ALA A 242 -4.44 -23.78 -14.61
C ALA A 242 -4.30 -25.19 -14.00
N GLN A 243 -4.31 -26.23 -14.81
CA GLN A 243 -4.04 -27.59 -14.38
C GLN A 243 -2.59 -27.79 -13.93
N GLU A 244 -1.62 -27.19 -14.64
CA GLU A 244 -0.21 -27.20 -14.22
C GLU A 244 -0.02 -26.43 -12.91
N LEU A 245 -0.63 -25.24 -12.78
CA LEU A 245 -0.50 -24.40 -11.59
C LEU A 245 -0.92 -25.13 -10.31
N GLN A 246 -2.10 -25.78 -10.33
CA GLN A 246 -2.61 -26.47 -9.15
C GLN A 246 -1.81 -27.74 -8.79
N ALA A 247 -0.99 -28.26 -9.73
CA ALA A 247 -0.14 -29.43 -9.53
C ALA A 247 1.27 -29.07 -9.00
N TYR A 248 1.67 -27.81 -9.00
CA TYR A 248 2.96 -27.40 -8.44
C TYR A 248 3.01 -27.65 -6.92
N PRO A 249 4.15 -28.14 -6.37
CA PRO A 249 4.29 -28.35 -4.93
C PRO A 249 4.07 -27.09 -4.07
N GLU A 250 4.35 -25.93 -4.65
CA GLU A 250 4.21 -24.61 -4.00
C GLU A 250 2.79 -24.01 -4.18
N ALA A 251 1.89 -24.70 -4.88
CA ALA A 251 0.54 -24.20 -5.11
C ALA A 251 -0.26 -24.13 -3.81
N THR A 252 -0.98 -23.04 -3.66
CA THR A 252 -1.87 -22.80 -2.52
C THR A 252 -3.27 -23.36 -2.79
N PHE A 253 -4.12 -23.41 -1.75
CA PHE A 253 -5.54 -23.76 -1.93
C PHE A 253 -6.25 -22.77 -2.88
N ASN A 254 -5.88 -21.49 -2.86
CA ASN A 254 -6.41 -20.50 -3.79
C ASN A 254 -6.02 -20.76 -5.26
N ASP A 255 -4.87 -21.36 -5.54
CA ASP A 255 -4.50 -21.78 -6.90
C ASP A 255 -5.37 -22.95 -7.38
N ARG A 256 -5.77 -23.83 -6.47
CA ARG A 256 -6.74 -24.90 -6.74
C ARG A 256 -8.15 -24.35 -6.99
N ILE A 257 -8.56 -23.31 -6.25
CA ILE A 257 -9.81 -22.57 -6.53
C ILE A 257 -9.73 -21.87 -7.90
N LEU A 258 -8.58 -21.30 -8.26
CA LEU A 258 -8.40 -20.71 -9.59
C LEU A 258 -8.57 -21.75 -10.71
N TYR A 259 -8.02 -22.95 -10.54
CA TYR A 259 -8.28 -24.04 -11.49
C TYR A 259 -9.77 -24.42 -11.55
N LEU A 260 -10.44 -24.52 -10.40
CA LEU A 260 -11.89 -24.76 -10.34
C LEU A 260 -12.68 -23.66 -11.07
N ASP A 261 -12.27 -22.39 -10.92
CA ASP A 261 -12.92 -21.26 -11.60
C ASP A 261 -12.76 -21.35 -13.13
N ILE A 262 -11.57 -21.73 -13.61
CA ILE A 262 -11.35 -21.98 -15.04
C ILE A 262 -12.23 -23.13 -15.56
N LEU A 263 -12.31 -24.26 -14.83
CA LEU A 263 -13.21 -25.36 -15.21
C LEU A 263 -14.67 -24.88 -15.30
N ARG A 264 -15.11 -24.03 -14.38
CA ARG A 264 -16.46 -23.44 -14.39
C ARG A 264 -16.68 -22.53 -15.60
N GLN A 265 -15.76 -21.59 -15.84
CA GLN A 265 -15.85 -20.62 -16.94
C GLN A 265 -15.90 -21.34 -18.29
N LEU A 266 -15.11 -22.40 -18.46
CA LEU A 266 -15.05 -23.22 -19.67
C LEU A 266 -16.17 -24.27 -19.74
N ARG A 267 -17.02 -24.39 -18.74
CA ARG A 267 -18.05 -25.47 -18.63
C ARG A 267 -17.44 -26.87 -18.80
N ALA A 268 -16.26 -27.07 -18.27
CA ALA A 268 -15.52 -28.33 -18.42
C ALA A 268 -16.20 -29.49 -17.66
N PRO A 269 -16.25 -30.71 -18.21
CA PRO A 269 -16.97 -31.84 -17.60
C PRO A 269 -16.39 -32.28 -16.25
N GLY A 270 -15.13 -31.90 -15.94
CA GLY A 270 -14.48 -32.20 -14.67
C GLY A 270 -14.88 -31.29 -13.50
N PHE A 271 -15.61 -30.21 -13.73
CA PHE A 271 -15.95 -29.21 -12.74
C PHE A 271 -16.60 -29.80 -11.48
N ALA A 272 -17.70 -30.51 -11.62
CA ALA A 272 -18.45 -31.06 -10.48
C ALA A 272 -17.59 -31.99 -9.62
N LYS A 273 -16.86 -32.92 -10.26
CA LYS A 273 -15.96 -33.85 -9.56
C LYS A 273 -14.87 -33.11 -8.78
N TYR A 274 -14.27 -32.08 -9.41
CA TYR A 274 -13.19 -31.32 -8.77
C TYR A 274 -13.72 -30.44 -7.61
N LEU A 275 -14.92 -29.87 -7.76
CA LEU A 275 -15.59 -29.14 -6.68
C LEU A 275 -15.76 -30.03 -5.45
N THR A 276 -16.35 -31.25 -5.61
CA THR A 276 -16.51 -32.19 -4.50
C THR A 276 -15.17 -32.55 -3.83
N THR A 277 -14.09 -32.66 -4.61
CA THR A 277 -12.77 -32.87 -4.02
C THR A 277 -12.33 -31.68 -3.15
N LEU A 278 -12.54 -30.45 -3.60
CA LEU A 278 -12.20 -29.24 -2.82
C LEU A 278 -13.08 -29.08 -1.59
N GLU A 279 -14.36 -29.44 -1.65
CA GLU A 279 -15.28 -29.45 -0.51
C GLU A 279 -14.77 -30.37 0.61
N GLN A 280 -14.34 -31.58 0.25
CA GLN A 280 -13.77 -32.55 1.20
C GLN A 280 -12.47 -32.04 1.84
N ASP A 281 -11.57 -31.49 1.02
CA ASP A 281 -10.27 -31.01 1.48
C ASP A 281 -10.41 -29.76 2.36
N ALA A 282 -11.32 -28.85 2.00
CA ALA A 282 -11.56 -27.58 2.73
C ALA A 282 -12.21 -27.80 4.10
N ALA A 283 -13.02 -28.84 4.27
CA ALA A 283 -13.81 -29.04 5.49
C ALA A 283 -12.98 -29.09 6.80
N SER A 284 -11.69 -29.45 6.69
CA SER A 284 -10.78 -29.56 7.84
C SER A 284 -10.06 -28.27 8.23
N LYS A 285 -10.02 -27.26 7.35
CA LYS A 285 -9.27 -26.02 7.52
C LYS A 285 -10.18 -24.79 7.36
N PRO A 286 -10.40 -24.01 8.42
CA PRO A 286 -11.33 -22.87 8.38
C PRO A 286 -11.00 -21.84 7.29
N GLU A 287 -9.71 -21.59 7.02
CA GLU A 287 -9.25 -20.65 6.00
C GLU A 287 -9.59 -21.13 4.58
N ASP A 288 -9.31 -22.42 4.28
CA ASP A 288 -9.60 -23.04 2.99
C ASP A 288 -11.12 -23.12 2.77
N LEU A 289 -11.87 -23.48 3.82
CA LEU A 289 -13.32 -23.54 3.79
C LEU A 289 -13.93 -22.15 3.52
N THR A 290 -13.43 -21.13 4.20
CA THR A 290 -13.85 -19.74 3.95
C THR A 290 -13.58 -19.32 2.52
N ALA A 291 -12.39 -19.60 1.99
CA ALA A 291 -12.02 -19.26 0.63
C ALA A 291 -12.95 -19.95 -0.41
N LEU A 292 -13.28 -21.22 -0.20
CA LEU A 292 -14.16 -21.97 -1.08
C LEU A 292 -15.59 -21.44 -1.05
N ILE A 293 -16.18 -21.24 0.14
CA ILE A 293 -17.53 -20.72 0.29
C ILE A 293 -17.64 -19.30 -0.31
N SER A 294 -16.70 -18.39 -0.01
CA SER A 294 -16.67 -17.05 -0.58
C SER A 294 -16.53 -17.07 -2.11
N TRP A 295 -15.70 -17.95 -2.65
CA TRP A 295 -15.61 -18.12 -4.10
C TRP A 295 -16.93 -18.62 -4.70
N MET A 296 -17.58 -19.61 -4.11
CA MET A 296 -18.90 -20.07 -4.57
C MET A 296 -19.92 -18.92 -4.54
N ALA A 297 -19.96 -18.15 -3.46
CA ALA A 297 -20.87 -17.02 -3.30
C ALA A 297 -20.67 -15.95 -4.37
N THR A 298 -19.42 -15.60 -4.66
CA THR A 298 -19.08 -14.56 -5.65
C THR A 298 -19.18 -15.05 -7.09
N SER A 299 -19.05 -16.36 -7.32
CA SER A 299 -19.13 -17.01 -8.65
C SER A 299 -20.57 -17.36 -9.07
N GLY A 300 -21.58 -16.94 -8.31
CA GLY A 300 -22.99 -17.22 -8.62
C GLY A 300 -23.45 -18.62 -8.20
N LEU A 301 -22.67 -19.31 -7.38
CA LEU A 301 -22.96 -20.67 -6.87
C LEU A 301 -23.45 -20.65 -5.42
N SER A 302 -24.09 -19.55 -5.00
CA SER A 302 -24.50 -19.37 -3.60
C SER A 302 -25.48 -20.45 -3.11
N LEU A 303 -26.33 -21.00 -3.98
CA LEU A 303 -27.20 -22.14 -3.62
C LEU A 303 -26.38 -23.39 -3.34
N VAL A 304 -25.38 -23.69 -4.19
CA VAL A 304 -24.46 -24.82 -3.98
C VAL A 304 -23.68 -24.65 -2.69
N ALA A 305 -23.23 -23.42 -2.40
CA ALA A 305 -22.56 -23.10 -1.13
C ALA A 305 -23.47 -23.37 0.08
N ILE A 306 -24.75 -22.98 0.03
CA ILE A 306 -25.71 -23.22 1.12
C ILE A 306 -25.99 -24.71 1.30
N ASP A 307 -26.13 -25.48 0.22
CA ASP A 307 -26.32 -26.93 0.31
C ASP A 307 -25.09 -27.60 0.94
N PHE A 308 -23.90 -27.23 0.52
CA PHE A 308 -22.66 -27.70 1.15
C PHE A 308 -22.54 -27.32 2.64
N ILE A 309 -22.89 -26.08 3.00
CA ILE A 309 -22.88 -25.58 4.39
C ILE A 309 -23.79 -26.40 5.29
N ARG A 310 -24.96 -26.85 4.81
CA ARG A 310 -25.91 -27.66 5.60
C ARG A 310 -25.35 -29.00 6.06
N ASP A 311 -24.43 -29.56 5.31
CA ASP A 311 -23.78 -30.83 5.63
C ASP A 311 -22.61 -30.68 6.64
N LEU A 312 -22.21 -29.45 6.94
CA LEU A 312 -21.12 -29.15 7.86
C LEU A 312 -21.58 -29.08 9.32
N SER A 313 -20.70 -29.48 10.25
CA SER A 313 -20.98 -29.39 11.67
C SER A 313 -21.09 -27.94 12.16
N SER A 314 -21.95 -27.69 13.15
CA SER A 314 -22.06 -26.37 13.79
C SER A 314 -20.73 -25.91 14.38
N GLU A 315 -19.87 -26.82 14.86
CA GLU A 315 -18.53 -26.50 15.35
C GLU A 315 -17.65 -25.93 14.23
N THR A 316 -17.65 -26.56 13.06
CA THR A 316 -16.89 -26.10 11.88
C THR A 316 -17.36 -24.72 11.44
N LEU A 317 -18.66 -24.50 11.35
CA LEU A 317 -19.26 -23.25 10.88
C LEU A 317 -19.03 -22.07 11.82
N THR A 318 -18.73 -22.30 13.11
CA THR A 318 -18.44 -21.23 14.06
C THR A 318 -16.97 -20.90 14.20
N LYS A 319 -16.09 -21.70 13.57
CA LYS A 319 -14.64 -21.41 13.57
C LYS A 319 -14.34 -20.20 12.69
N TRP A 320 -13.70 -19.22 13.26
CA TRP A 320 -13.24 -18.06 12.50
C TRP A 320 -12.25 -18.48 11.40
N PRO A 321 -12.34 -17.95 10.15
CA PRO A 321 -13.24 -16.89 9.64
C PRO A 321 -14.53 -17.37 8.92
N VAL A 322 -14.90 -18.65 9.01
CA VAL A 322 -16.04 -19.27 8.31
C VAL A 322 -17.36 -18.50 8.45
N PRO A 323 -17.74 -17.95 9.65
CA PRO A 323 -19.02 -17.26 9.80
C PRO A 323 -19.26 -16.13 8.81
N ILE A 324 -18.20 -15.41 8.39
CA ILE A 324 -18.31 -14.34 7.40
C ILE A 324 -18.69 -14.90 6.02
N ALA A 325 -18.04 -15.97 5.57
CA ALA A 325 -18.30 -16.56 4.26
C ALA A 325 -19.73 -17.11 4.16
N VAL A 326 -20.23 -17.69 5.25
CA VAL A 326 -21.64 -18.14 5.33
C VAL A 326 -22.60 -16.95 5.23
N ALA A 327 -22.34 -15.87 5.97
CA ALA A 327 -23.14 -14.65 5.88
C ALA A 327 -23.09 -14.04 4.47
N GLU A 328 -21.93 -14.05 3.82
CA GLU A 328 -21.76 -13.60 2.44
C GLU A 328 -22.61 -14.44 1.46
N ALA A 329 -22.63 -15.76 1.61
CA ALA A 329 -23.43 -16.66 0.77
C ALA A 329 -24.94 -16.34 0.87
N TYR A 330 -25.47 -16.16 2.08
CA TYR A 330 -26.87 -15.73 2.26
C TYR A 330 -27.12 -14.32 1.71
N ALA A 331 -26.21 -13.39 1.91
CA ALA A 331 -26.31 -12.02 1.40
C ALA A 331 -26.37 -11.99 -0.14
N LYS A 332 -25.55 -12.78 -0.82
CA LYS A 332 -25.55 -12.90 -2.30
C LYS A 332 -26.85 -13.50 -2.84
N LEU A 333 -27.46 -14.42 -2.10
CA LEU A 333 -28.79 -14.97 -2.42
C LEU A 333 -29.92 -13.97 -2.12
N ARG A 334 -29.65 -12.90 -1.37
CA ARG A 334 -30.67 -12.00 -0.82
C ARG A 334 -31.68 -12.71 0.08
N ASP A 335 -31.29 -13.83 0.68
CA ASP A 335 -32.10 -14.51 1.69
C ASP A 335 -31.91 -13.80 3.04
N TRP A 336 -32.59 -12.67 3.16
CA TRP A 336 -32.44 -11.78 4.31
C TRP A 336 -32.92 -12.41 5.61
N ALA A 337 -33.93 -13.31 5.55
CA ALA A 337 -34.43 -14.00 6.72
C ALA A 337 -33.44 -15.05 7.24
N ALA A 338 -32.83 -15.83 6.35
CA ALA A 338 -31.80 -16.78 6.71
C ALA A 338 -30.54 -16.07 7.22
N LEU A 339 -30.15 -14.96 6.58
CA LEU A 339 -29.02 -14.13 7.04
C LEU A 339 -29.28 -13.57 8.43
N GLU A 340 -30.45 -12.98 8.70
CA GLU A 340 -30.84 -12.48 10.03
C GLU A 340 -30.77 -13.59 11.07
N THR A 341 -31.28 -14.78 10.75
CA THR A 341 -31.22 -15.96 11.64
C THR A 341 -29.77 -16.38 11.90
N TRP A 342 -28.94 -16.45 10.86
CA TRP A 342 -27.54 -16.86 10.97
C TRP A 342 -26.74 -15.93 11.89
N VAL A 343 -26.82 -14.62 11.66
CA VAL A 343 -26.06 -13.62 12.44
C VAL A 343 -26.69 -13.35 13.81
N GLY A 344 -27.96 -13.73 14.04
CA GLY A 344 -28.64 -13.58 15.33
C GLY A 344 -28.26 -14.62 16.38
N ASN A 345 -27.74 -15.77 15.96
CA ASN A 345 -27.66 -16.95 16.83
C ASN A 345 -26.48 -16.98 17.82
N LYS A 346 -25.33 -16.36 17.51
CA LYS A 346 -24.13 -16.36 18.38
C LYS A 346 -23.25 -15.15 18.09
N GLY A 347 -22.59 -14.61 19.13
CA GLY A 347 -21.55 -13.59 18.95
C GLY A 347 -20.31 -14.14 18.23
N TRP A 348 -19.63 -13.28 17.46
CA TRP A 348 -18.43 -13.61 16.70
C TRP A 348 -17.14 -13.13 17.39
N GLY A 349 -17.18 -12.95 18.71
CA GLY A 349 -16.03 -12.51 19.50
C GLY A 349 -15.50 -11.15 19.03
N GLN A 350 -14.20 -11.07 18.74
CA GLN A 350 -13.57 -9.82 18.26
C GLN A 350 -14.14 -9.33 16.91
N SER A 351 -14.80 -10.19 16.16
CA SER A 351 -15.36 -9.88 14.85
C SER A 351 -16.87 -9.59 14.91
N ASP A 352 -17.40 -9.33 16.09
CA ASP A 352 -18.83 -9.07 16.30
C ASP A 352 -19.30 -7.81 15.56
N PHE A 353 -18.38 -6.87 15.29
CA PHE A 353 -18.66 -5.74 14.41
C PHE A 353 -19.12 -6.16 12.99
N MET A 354 -18.54 -7.24 12.42
CA MET A 354 -18.99 -7.78 11.14
C MET A 354 -20.35 -8.45 11.24
N ARG A 355 -20.64 -9.13 12.34
CA ARG A 355 -21.95 -9.70 12.62
C ARG A 355 -23.03 -8.61 12.64
N HIS A 356 -22.79 -7.50 13.35
CA HIS A 356 -23.67 -6.33 13.34
C HIS A 356 -23.83 -5.73 11.93
N ALA A 357 -22.75 -5.65 11.16
CA ALA A 357 -22.80 -5.14 9.79
C ALA A 357 -23.68 -6.03 8.88
N TYR A 358 -23.52 -7.37 8.94
CA TYR A 358 -24.39 -8.29 8.19
C TYR A 358 -25.83 -8.29 8.69
N LEU A 359 -26.06 -8.09 10.00
CA LEU A 359 -27.41 -7.92 10.53
C LEU A 359 -28.05 -6.63 10.00
N ALA A 360 -27.30 -5.54 9.96
CA ALA A 360 -27.77 -4.28 9.36
C ALA A 360 -28.12 -4.48 7.87
N LEU A 361 -27.29 -5.25 7.13
CA LEU A 361 -27.56 -5.58 5.74
C LEU A 361 -28.88 -6.37 5.58
N ALA A 362 -29.08 -7.40 6.41
CA ALA A 362 -30.28 -8.23 6.39
C ALA A 362 -31.55 -7.40 6.71
N LEU A 363 -31.47 -6.55 7.73
CA LEU A 363 -32.57 -5.68 8.15
C LEU A 363 -32.91 -4.61 7.09
N ARG A 364 -31.89 -4.01 6.45
CA ARG A 364 -32.08 -3.04 5.34
C ARG A 364 -32.71 -3.74 4.14
N GLY A 365 -32.29 -4.96 3.83
CA GLY A 365 -32.90 -5.78 2.77
C GLY A 365 -34.38 -6.15 3.01
N GLN A 366 -34.79 -6.16 4.28
CA GLN A 366 -36.18 -6.37 4.71
C GLN A 366 -36.97 -5.06 4.91
N ASN A 367 -36.42 -3.90 4.54
CA ASN A 367 -36.97 -2.56 4.75
C ASN A 367 -37.15 -2.16 6.23
N LYS A 368 -36.45 -2.80 7.16
CA LYS A 368 -36.44 -2.49 8.61
C LYS A 368 -35.38 -1.40 8.90
N THR A 369 -35.51 -0.21 8.29
CA THR A 369 -34.47 0.81 8.22
C THR A 369 -33.94 1.27 9.58
N ALA A 370 -34.84 1.60 10.53
CA ALA A 370 -34.43 2.09 11.85
C ALA A 370 -33.62 1.03 12.65
N ALA A 371 -33.99 -0.25 12.54
CA ALA A 371 -33.26 -1.34 13.16
C ALA A 371 -31.90 -1.55 12.47
N ALA A 372 -31.85 -1.44 11.14
CA ALA A 372 -30.62 -1.54 10.37
C ALA A 372 -29.62 -0.44 10.74
N GLU A 373 -30.06 0.82 10.88
CA GLU A 373 -29.21 1.94 11.30
C GLU A 373 -28.63 1.74 12.71
N LYS A 374 -29.42 1.19 13.64
CA LYS A 374 -28.95 0.88 14.99
C LYS A 374 -27.85 -0.20 14.97
N GLU A 375 -28.03 -1.27 14.20
CA GLU A 375 -27.05 -2.33 14.07
C GLU A 375 -25.79 -1.84 13.36
N TRP A 376 -25.94 -1.01 12.32
CA TRP A 376 -24.81 -0.39 11.63
C TRP A 376 -23.99 0.51 12.57
N ALA A 377 -24.65 1.36 13.35
CA ALA A 377 -23.95 2.19 14.35
C ALA A 377 -23.20 1.35 15.39
N SER A 378 -23.71 0.15 15.74
CA SER A 378 -23.02 -0.79 16.61
C SER A 378 -21.75 -1.36 15.95
N ALA A 379 -21.82 -1.70 14.67
CA ALA A 379 -20.68 -2.16 13.87
C ALA A 379 -19.57 -1.10 13.81
N GLU A 380 -19.92 0.14 13.47
CA GLU A 380 -18.99 1.26 13.40
C GLU A 380 -18.33 1.54 14.74
N LYS A 381 -19.12 1.58 15.82
CA LYS A 381 -18.61 1.82 17.17
C LYS A 381 -17.56 0.78 17.60
N GLN A 382 -17.81 -0.50 17.29
CA GLN A 382 -16.85 -1.57 17.63
C GLN A 382 -15.61 -1.53 16.75
N ALA A 383 -15.75 -1.13 15.48
CA ALA A 383 -14.62 -1.03 14.55
C ALA A 383 -13.77 0.23 14.75
N ALA A 384 -14.32 1.28 15.36
CA ALA A 384 -13.74 2.64 15.38
C ALA A 384 -12.30 2.74 15.91
N ALA A 385 -11.89 1.86 16.83
CA ALA A 385 -10.55 1.90 17.41
C ALA A 385 -9.49 1.10 16.62
N GLN A 386 -9.89 0.36 15.59
CA GLN A 386 -9.01 -0.55 14.87
C GLN A 386 -9.08 -0.35 13.35
N PRO A 387 -8.02 0.18 12.72
CA PRO A 387 -8.03 0.44 11.28
C PRO A 387 -8.28 -0.79 10.41
N VAL A 388 -7.87 -1.98 10.88
CA VAL A 388 -8.15 -3.26 10.19
C VAL A 388 -9.66 -3.54 10.14
N PHE A 389 -10.37 -3.29 11.23
CA PHE A 389 -11.83 -3.50 11.29
C PHE A 389 -12.57 -2.46 10.44
N LEU A 390 -12.14 -1.20 10.47
CA LEU A 390 -12.67 -0.17 9.58
C LEU A 390 -12.44 -0.53 8.11
N ALA A 391 -11.28 -1.07 7.75
CA ALA A 391 -11.00 -1.51 6.38
C ALA A 391 -11.91 -2.68 5.95
N MET A 392 -12.21 -3.62 6.86
CA MET A 392 -13.17 -4.69 6.58
C MET A 392 -14.58 -4.15 6.34
N LEU A 393 -15.07 -3.20 7.15
CA LEU A 393 -16.35 -2.52 6.92
C LEU A 393 -16.35 -1.74 5.61
N THR A 394 -15.26 -1.04 5.30
CA THR A 394 -15.10 -0.29 4.04
C THR A 394 -15.22 -1.22 2.82
N ARG A 395 -14.57 -2.38 2.87
CA ARG A 395 -14.71 -3.39 1.82
C ARG A 395 -16.15 -3.88 1.70
N ALA A 396 -16.79 -4.24 2.81
CA ALA A 396 -18.17 -4.72 2.83
C ALA A 396 -19.16 -3.67 2.27
N THR A 397 -19.06 -2.40 2.70
CA THR A 397 -19.91 -1.32 2.18
C THR A 397 -19.71 -1.04 0.69
N SER A 398 -18.49 -1.17 0.19
CA SER A 398 -18.20 -1.09 -1.25
C SER A 398 -18.90 -2.21 -2.03
N GLU A 399 -18.84 -3.45 -1.55
CA GLU A 399 -19.53 -4.61 -2.16
C GLU A 399 -21.05 -4.48 -2.10
N TRP A 400 -21.60 -3.93 -1.02
CA TRP A 400 -23.04 -3.70 -0.84
C TRP A 400 -23.56 -2.44 -1.53
N ARG A 401 -22.65 -1.62 -2.10
CA ARG A 401 -22.92 -0.33 -2.73
C ARG A 401 -23.58 0.67 -1.75
N TRP A 402 -23.13 0.64 -0.51
CA TRP A 402 -23.51 1.60 0.51
C TRP A 402 -22.56 2.80 0.45
N GLU A 403 -22.80 3.66 -0.52
CA GLU A 403 -21.88 4.72 -0.90
C GLU A 403 -21.62 5.72 0.22
N LYS A 404 -22.68 6.14 0.93
CA LYS A 404 -22.57 7.09 2.03
C LYS A 404 -21.67 6.55 3.12
N GLU A 405 -21.98 5.36 3.62
CA GLU A 405 -21.22 4.67 4.67
C GLU A 405 -19.78 4.38 4.23
N TRP A 406 -19.57 4.03 2.97
CA TRP A 406 -18.27 3.80 2.40
C TRP A 406 -17.39 5.06 2.43
N ILE A 407 -17.94 6.23 2.04
CA ILE A 407 -17.23 7.52 2.09
C ILE A 407 -16.90 7.90 3.54
N GLU A 408 -17.85 7.73 4.48
CA GLU A 408 -17.66 8.01 5.91
C GLU A 408 -16.54 7.14 6.51
N LEU A 409 -16.52 5.85 6.19
CA LEU A 409 -15.46 4.93 6.62
C LEU A 409 -14.09 5.28 6.03
N LEU A 410 -14.03 5.67 4.75
CA LEU A 410 -12.78 6.15 4.14
C LEU A 410 -12.26 7.39 4.87
N TRP A 411 -13.11 8.37 5.20
CA TRP A 411 -12.70 9.53 6.00
C TRP A 411 -12.23 9.13 7.40
N ASN A 412 -12.81 8.11 8.01
CA ASN A 412 -12.33 7.57 9.28
C ASN A 412 -10.95 6.92 9.14
N LEU A 413 -10.70 6.17 8.06
CA LEU A 413 -9.41 5.55 7.76
C LEU A 413 -8.29 6.58 7.52
N THR A 414 -8.62 7.82 7.10
CA THR A 414 -7.59 8.88 6.96
C THR A 414 -6.95 9.31 8.27
N LYS A 415 -7.50 8.92 9.42
CA LYS A 415 -6.96 9.24 10.75
C LYS A 415 -5.78 8.35 11.15
N TYR A 416 -5.58 7.23 10.45
CA TYR A 416 -4.56 6.23 10.77
C TYR A 416 -3.43 6.27 9.73
N PRO A 417 -2.17 6.45 10.15
CA PRO A 417 -1.03 6.60 9.24
C PRO A 417 -0.94 5.52 8.16
N GLU A 418 -1.32 4.31 8.51
CA GLU A 418 -1.23 3.13 7.64
C GLU A 418 -2.29 3.04 6.56
N THR A 419 -3.44 3.64 6.77
CA THR A 419 -4.56 3.56 5.83
C THR A 419 -4.87 4.91 5.19
N GLN A 420 -4.32 6.00 5.73
CA GLN A 420 -4.65 7.36 5.32
C GLN A 420 -4.40 7.61 3.83
N PHE A 421 -3.25 7.17 3.30
CA PHE A 421 -2.92 7.42 1.90
C PHE A 421 -3.86 6.66 0.96
N GLY A 422 -4.07 5.35 1.20
CA GLY A 422 -4.99 4.52 0.41
C GLY A 422 -6.44 5.00 0.49
N ALA A 423 -6.88 5.43 1.68
CA ALA A 423 -8.22 6.00 1.86
C ALA A 423 -8.39 7.31 1.07
N LEU A 424 -7.39 8.21 1.13
CA LEU A 424 -7.40 9.45 0.36
C LEU A 424 -7.36 9.20 -1.16
N GLN A 425 -6.60 8.19 -1.63
CA GLN A 425 -6.62 7.82 -3.06
C GLN A 425 -8.00 7.35 -3.51
N ASN A 426 -8.69 6.53 -2.70
CA ASN A 426 -10.05 6.08 -3.03
C ASN A 426 -11.05 7.24 -3.03
N LEU A 427 -10.97 8.15 -2.05
CA LEU A 427 -11.79 9.37 -2.01
C LEU A 427 -11.49 10.28 -3.20
N TYR A 428 -10.21 10.45 -3.57
CA TYR A 428 -9.81 11.23 -4.75
C TYR A 428 -10.44 10.67 -6.03
N GLN A 429 -10.34 9.35 -6.22
CA GLN A 429 -10.92 8.69 -7.37
C GLN A 429 -12.45 8.89 -7.41
N LYS A 430 -13.13 8.66 -6.28
CA LYS A 430 -14.58 8.82 -6.17
C LYS A 430 -15.02 10.24 -6.51
N TYR A 431 -14.43 11.25 -5.86
CA TYR A 431 -14.79 12.64 -6.13
C TYR A 431 -14.42 13.10 -7.54
N SER A 432 -13.34 12.55 -8.12
CA SER A 432 -12.98 12.77 -9.52
C SER A 432 -14.01 12.14 -10.46
N ASP A 433 -14.52 10.95 -10.16
CA ASP A 433 -15.53 10.27 -10.98
C ASP A 433 -16.89 10.99 -10.92
N ASP A 434 -17.24 11.52 -9.76
CA ASP A 434 -18.47 12.28 -9.51
C ASP A 434 -18.39 13.74 -10.02
N GLY A 435 -17.17 14.24 -10.29
CA GLY A 435 -16.96 15.66 -10.58
C GLY A 435 -17.17 16.56 -9.36
N ASP A 436 -16.98 16.04 -8.15
CA ASP A 436 -17.07 16.82 -6.91
C ASP A 436 -15.75 17.56 -6.64
N THR A 437 -15.65 18.75 -7.19
CA THR A 437 -14.45 19.62 -7.05
C THR A 437 -14.18 20.01 -5.61
N THR A 438 -15.23 20.18 -4.79
CA THR A 438 -15.09 20.49 -3.35
C THR A 438 -14.54 19.29 -2.57
N GLY A 439 -15.03 18.09 -2.87
CA GLY A 439 -14.49 16.84 -2.32
C GLY A 439 -13.03 16.64 -2.70
N LEU A 440 -12.67 16.89 -3.97
CA LEU A 440 -11.28 16.86 -4.45
C LEU A 440 -10.38 17.84 -3.69
N TYR A 441 -10.84 19.07 -3.48
CA TYR A 441 -10.09 20.06 -2.69
C TYR A 441 -9.74 19.53 -1.30
N ARG A 442 -10.73 19.01 -0.57
CA ARG A 442 -10.54 18.47 0.78
C ARG A 442 -9.51 17.34 0.83
N VAL A 443 -9.57 16.45 -0.16
CA VAL A 443 -8.64 15.31 -0.26
C VAL A 443 -7.23 15.79 -0.62
N LEU A 444 -7.10 16.70 -1.60
CA LEU A 444 -5.81 17.20 -2.06
C LEU A 444 -5.08 18.00 -0.99
N VAL A 445 -5.80 18.77 -0.16
CA VAL A 445 -5.19 19.44 1.00
C VAL A 445 -4.51 18.42 1.91
N ARG A 446 -5.18 17.31 2.23
CA ARG A 446 -4.62 16.26 3.08
C ARG A 446 -3.47 15.50 2.41
N LEU A 447 -3.60 15.20 1.12
CA LEU A 447 -2.52 14.56 0.36
C LEU A 447 -1.27 15.46 0.29
N ALA A 448 -1.43 16.76 0.07
CA ALA A 448 -0.33 17.71 0.02
C ALA A 448 0.38 17.88 1.38
N GLU A 449 -0.33 17.71 2.51
CA GLU A 449 0.27 17.66 3.85
C GLU A 449 1.10 16.38 4.06
N LEU A 450 0.64 15.25 3.51
CA LEU A 450 1.31 13.97 3.65
C LEU A 450 2.53 13.84 2.74
N MET A 451 2.44 14.38 1.52
CA MET A 451 3.41 14.26 0.44
C MET A 451 3.79 15.66 -0.09
N PRO A 452 4.43 16.51 0.72
CA PRO A 452 4.70 17.91 0.36
C PRO A 452 5.65 18.04 -0.84
N GLU A 453 6.49 17.05 -1.09
CA GLU A 453 7.44 17.05 -2.21
C GLU A 453 6.88 16.47 -3.51
N ASP A 454 5.68 15.87 -3.48
CA ASP A 454 5.02 15.34 -4.68
C ASP A 454 4.45 16.49 -5.53
N GLY A 455 5.18 16.83 -6.60
CA GLY A 455 4.81 17.93 -7.49
C GLY A 455 3.46 17.72 -8.18
N ARG A 456 3.06 16.48 -8.45
CA ARG A 456 1.77 16.15 -9.06
C ARG A 456 0.61 16.47 -8.10
N ILE A 457 0.73 16.07 -6.84
CA ILE A 457 -0.28 16.37 -5.80
C ILE A 457 -0.36 17.89 -5.59
N GLN A 458 0.79 18.57 -5.51
CA GLN A 458 0.84 20.03 -5.35
C GLN A 458 0.23 20.75 -6.54
N ASN A 459 0.49 20.28 -7.78
CA ASN A 459 -0.10 20.84 -9.00
C ASN A 459 -1.62 20.68 -9.02
N ASN A 460 -2.12 19.48 -8.71
CA ASN A 460 -3.55 19.22 -8.67
C ASN A 460 -4.24 20.09 -7.61
N LEU A 461 -3.61 20.27 -6.45
CA LEU A 461 -4.12 21.18 -5.42
C LEU A 461 -4.18 22.62 -5.95
N ALA A 462 -3.10 23.10 -6.59
CA ALA A 462 -3.07 24.45 -7.15
C ALA A 462 -4.18 24.65 -8.19
N GLN A 463 -4.36 23.70 -9.11
CA GLN A 463 -5.41 23.71 -10.14
C GLN A 463 -6.81 23.79 -9.51
N ILE A 464 -7.11 22.92 -8.56
CA ILE A 464 -8.43 22.91 -7.88
C ILE A 464 -8.67 24.20 -7.10
N CYS A 465 -7.66 24.73 -6.42
CA CYS A 465 -7.75 26.02 -5.76
C CYS A 465 -8.07 27.17 -6.74
N LEU A 466 -7.45 27.17 -7.92
CA LEU A 466 -7.72 28.18 -8.96
C LEU A 466 -9.15 28.05 -9.52
N LEU A 467 -9.63 26.83 -9.74
CA LEU A 467 -10.98 26.57 -10.23
C LEU A 467 -12.06 27.00 -9.23
N LEU A 468 -11.85 26.74 -7.95
CA LEU A 468 -12.79 27.10 -6.87
C LEU A 468 -12.64 28.54 -6.36
N ASN A 469 -11.66 29.31 -6.86
CA ASN A 469 -11.25 30.58 -6.25
C ASN A 469 -10.94 30.48 -4.75
N ALA A 470 -10.37 29.35 -4.33
CA ALA A 470 -10.01 29.07 -2.95
C ALA A 470 -8.49 29.13 -2.77
N ASP A 471 -8.02 29.71 -1.68
CA ASP A 471 -6.59 29.81 -1.32
C ASP A 471 -5.67 30.22 -2.49
N LEU A 472 -6.09 31.28 -3.20
CA LEU A 472 -5.46 31.71 -4.46
C LEU A 472 -3.97 32.06 -4.31
N GLU A 473 -3.56 32.60 -3.16
CA GLU A 473 -2.15 32.93 -2.91
C GLU A 473 -1.28 31.67 -2.85
N ARG A 474 -1.75 30.65 -2.14
CA ARG A 474 -1.09 29.34 -2.10
C ARG A 474 -1.06 28.70 -3.49
N ALA A 475 -2.18 28.70 -4.21
CA ALA A 475 -2.28 28.13 -5.55
C ALA A 475 -1.28 28.75 -6.52
N ARG A 476 -1.20 30.07 -6.53
CA ARG A 476 -0.27 30.84 -7.39
C ARG A 476 1.19 30.55 -7.04
N LYS A 477 1.51 30.51 -5.75
CA LYS A 477 2.86 30.17 -5.28
C LYS A 477 3.28 28.78 -5.74
N LEU A 478 2.45 27.77 -5.51
CA LEU A 478 2.69 26.39 -5.93
C LEU A 478 2.87 26.30 -7.46
N ALA A 479 1.99 26.92 -8.26
CA ALA A 479 2.09 26.90 -9.69
C ALA A 479 3.41 27.51 -10.22
N VAL A 480 3.86 28.65 -9.63
CA VAL A 480 5.16 29.27 -9.97
C VAL A 480 6.33 28.37 -9.60
N GLU A 481 6.33 27.80 -8.40
CA GLU A 481 7.42 26.95 -7.91
C GLU A 481 7.57 25.69 -8.77
N LEU A 482 6.47 25.02 -9.09
CA LEU A 482 6.46 23.82 -9.92
C LEU A 482 6.92 24.09 -11.35
N TYR A 483 6.40 25.15 -11.97
CA TYR A 483 6.82 25.56 -13.31
C TYR A 483 8.32 25.92 -13.36
N ARG A 484 8.86 26.59 -12.33
CA ARG A 484 10.31 26.89 -12.25
C ARG A 484 11.16 25.64 -12.12
N LYS A 485 10.67 24.64 -11.39
CA LYS A 485 11.36 23.37 -11.18
C LYS A 485 11.38 22.51 -12.45
N GLU A 486 10.26 22.46 -13.17
CA GLU A 486 10.08 21.59 -14.34
C GLU A 486 9.12 22.24 -15.38
N GLY A 487 9.59 23.31 -16.03
CA GLY A 487 8.77 24.08 -16.96
C GLY A 487 8.39 23.35 -18.24
N SER A 488 9.06 22.25 -18.58
CA SER A 488 8.72 21.37 -19.70
C SER A 488 7.55 20.42 -19.42
N ASN A 489 7.12 20.31 -18.16
CA ASN A 489 5.98 19.51 -17.77
C ASN A 489 4.67 20.21 -18.19
N PRO A 490 3.88 19.62 -19.10
CA PRO A 490 2.71 20.30 -19.67
C PRO A 490 1.62 20.59 -18.63
N ALA A 491 1.44 19.74 -17.62
CA ALA A 491 0.47 19.99 -16.56
C ALA A 491 0.88 21.17 -15.67
N TYR A 492 2.17 21.31 -15.36
CA TYR A 492 2.66 22.44 -14.55
C TYR A 492 2.60 23.75 -15.35
N ALA A 493 2.93 23.69 -16.64
CA ALA A 493 2.81 24.84 -17.52
C ALA A 493 1.35 25.30 -17.65
N ALA A 494 0.39 24.38 -17.86
CA ALA A 494 -1.02 24.70 -17.97
C ALA A 494 -1.59 25.31 -16.68
N THR A 495 -1.26 24.75 -15.52
CA THR A 495 -1.69 25.29 -14.21
C THR A 495 -1.10 26.68 -13.95
N TYR A 496 0.19 26.90 -14.29
CA TYR A 496 0.82 28.22 -14.13
C TYR A 496 0.25 29.24 -15.10
N ALA A 497 0.02 28.86 -16.37
CA ALA A 497 -0.63 29.73 -17.35
C ALA A 497 -2.04 30.12 -16.89
N PHE A 498 -2.82 29.18 -16.36
CA PHE A 498 -4.13 29.48 -15.82
C PHE A 498 -4.05 30.42 -14.59
N ALA A 499 -3.06 30.22 -13.72
CA ALA A 499 -2.81 31.14 -12.59
C ALA A 499 -2.48 32.57 -13.03
N LEU A 500 -1.70 32.75 -14.11
CA LEU A 500 -1.42 34.06 -14.70
C LEU A 500 -2.70 34.68 -15.30
N HIS A 501 -3.47 33.90 -16.04
CA HIS A 501 -4.73 34.36 -16.65
C HIS A 501 -5.74 34.83 -15.58
N THR A 502 -5.92 34.08 -14.50
CA THR A 502 -6.80 34.48 -13.38
C THR A 502 -6.35 35.77 -12.68
N LYS A 503 -5.08 36.18 -12.87
CA LYS A 503 -4.53 37.45 -12.38
C LYS A 503 -4.65 38.60 -13.41
N GLY A 504 -5.16 38.31 -14.63
CA GLY A 504 -5.29 39.27 -15.71
C GLY A 504 -4.12 39.27 -16.71
N ASP A 505 -3.08 38.45 -16.49
CA ASP A 505 -1.93 38.35 -17.41
C ASP A 505 -2.12 37.23 -18.44
N THR A 506 -3.07 37.41 -19.37
CA THR A 506 -3.30 36.43 -20.45
C THR A 506 -2.12 36.37 -21.42
N SER A 507 -1.42 37.49 -21.67
CA SER A 507 -0.24 37.52 -22.53
C SER A 507 0.91 36.69 -21.97
N GLY A 508 1.19 36.80 -20.65
CA GLY A 508 2.15 35.95 -19.94
C GLY A 508 1.76 34.49 -19.98
N ALA A 509 0.48 34.19 -19.78
CA ALA A 509 -0.06 32.83 -19.87
C ALA A 509 0.19 32.18 -21.23
N LEU A 510 -0.08 32.90 -22.33
CA LEU A 510 0.17 32.39 -23.67
C LEU A 510 1.66 32.16 -23.98
N LYS A 511 2.56 33.01 -23.45
CA LYS A 511 4.01 32.77 -23.56
C LYS A 511 4.44 31.47 -22.87
N VAL A 512 3.87 31.16 -21.72
CA VAL A 512 4.12 29.91 -21.02
C VAL A 512 3.67 28.71 -21.86
N MET A 513 2.45 28.76 -22.41
CA MET A 513 1.91 27.66 -23.22
C MET A 513 2.66 27.50 -24.56
N SER A 514 3.10 28.57 -25.17
CA SER A 514 3.85 28.52 -26.44
C SER A 514 5.25 27.88 -26.31
N ALA A 515 5.76 27.67 -25.11
CA ALA A 515 6.99 26.93 -24.86
C ALA A 515 6.81 25.40 -24.94
N LEU A 516 5.58 24.92 -24.95
CA LEU A 516 5.25 23.51 -25.12
C LEU A 516 5.28 23.09 -26.58
N ASN A 517 5.64 21.85 -26.87
CA ASN A 517 5.60 21.33 -28.25
C ASN A 517 4.16 20.97 -28.66
N ALA A 518 3.97 20.73 -29.97
CA ALA A 518 2.65 20.45 -30.53
C ALA A 518 1.95 19.25 -29.89
N THR A 519 2.68 18.15 -29.61
CA THR A 519 2.12 16.96 -28.99
C THR A 519 1.61 17.26 -27.57
N GLN A 520 2.35 18.04 -26.79
CA GLN A 520 1.96 18.46 -25.45
C GLN A 520 0.73 19.39 -25.46
N LEU A 521 0.66 20.31 -26.43
CA LEU A 521 -0.50 21.20 -26.59
C LEU A 521 -1.74 20.46 -27.09
N HIS A 522 -1.58 19.32 -27.77
CA HIS A 522 -2.68 18.47 -28.23
C HIS A 522 -3.15 17.45 -27.16
N ASP A 523 -2.53 17.40 -25.97
CA ASP A 523 -3.13 16.68 -24.84
C ASP A 523 -4.47 17.33 -24.47
N PRO A 524 -5.60 16.59 -24.43
CA PRO A 524 -6.91 17.18 -24.21
C PRO A 524 -7.01 18.01 -22.92
N SER A 525 -6.33 17.60 -21.83
CA SER A 525 -6.35 18.32 -20.56
C SER A 525 -5.61 19.67 -20.66
N VAL A 526 -4.52 19.74 -21.42
CA VAL A 526 -3.74 20.95 -21.68
C VAL A 526 -4.45 21.84 -22.69
N ALA A 527 -5.00 21.24 -23.76
CA ALA A 527 -5.74 21.92 -24.82
C ALA A 527 -6.95 22.70 -24.28
N ALA A 528 -7.63 22.18 -23.25
CA ALA A 528 -8.74 22.87 -22.60
C ALA A 528 -8.33 24.27 -22.10
N TYR A 529 -7.23 24.35 -21.36
CA TYR A 529 -6.72 25.61 -20.83
C TYR A 529 -6.14 26.50 -21.93
N TYR A 530 -5.41 25.94 -22.90
CA TYR A 530 -4.84 26.70 -24.01
C TYR A 530 -5.93 27.34 -24.87
N GLY A 531 -7.01 26.61 -25.18
CA GLY A 531 -8.15 27.14 -25.91
C GLY A 531 -8.85 28.28 -25.17
N VAL A 532 -9.01 28.20 -23.86
CA VAL A 532 -9.55 29.29 -23.03
C VAL A 532 -8.66 30.55 -23.10
N LEU A 533 -7.35 30.38 -23.06
CA LEU A 533 -6.39 31.51 -23.16
C LEU A 533 -6.40 32.17 -24.54
N LEU A 534 -6.45 31.37 -25.60
CA LEU A 534 -6.55 31.87 -27.00
C LEU A 534 -7.84 32.65 -27.23
N ALA A 535 -8.97 32.14 -26.70
CA ALA A 535 -10.25 32.84 -26.77
C ALA A 535 -10.19 34.20 -26.04
N ALA A 536 -9.59 34.24 -24.86
CA ALA A 536 -9.40 35.46 -24.07
C ALA A 536 -8.46 36.48 -24.77
N ALA A 537 -7.53 36.02 -25.62
CA ALA A 537 -6.63 36.85 -26.40
C ALA A 537 -7.21 37.28 -27.76
N GLY A 538 -8.38 36.76 -28.18
CA GLY A 538 -9.06 37.08 -29.44
C GLY A 538 -8.61 36.23 -30.63
N ASP A 539 -7.79 35.20 -30.45
CA ASP A 539 -7.45 34.25 -31.52
C ASP A 539 -8.59 33.23 -31.71
N THR A 540 -9.62 33.65 -32.43
CA THR A 540 -10.86 32.89 -32.60
C THR A 540 -10.65 31.55 -33.31
N GLN A 541 -9.76 31.50 -34.30
CA GLN A 541 -9.56 30.28 -35.09
C GLN A 541 -8.86 29.18 -34.27
N ALA A 542 -7.71 29.50 -33.70
CA ALA A 542 -6.97 28.55 -32.86
C ALA A 542 -7.76 28.17 -31.61
N ALA A 543 -8.46 29.13 -30.99
CA ALA A 543 -9.30 28.84 -29.82
C ALA A 543 -10.34 27.75 -30.10
N ARG A 544 -11.06 27.82 -31.23
CA ARG A 544 -12.08 26.80 -31.59
C ARG A 544 -11.50 25.40 -31.72
N GLU A 545 -10.31 25.27 -32.32
CA GLU A 545 -9.62 23.99 -32.46
C GLU A 545 -9.27 23.38 -31.10
N TYR A 546 -8.58 24.16 -30.25
CA TYR A 546 -8.13 23.66 -28.95
C TYR A 546 -9.28 23.46 -27.93
N LEU A 547 -10.33 24.29 -27.95
CA LEU A 547 -11.52 24.08 -27.12
C LEU A 547 -12.25 22.80 -27.51
N LYS A 548 -12.40 22.51 -28.83
CA LYS A 548 -12.98 21.26 -29.30
C LYS A 548 -12.17 20.03 -28.83
N LEU A 549 -10.85 20.11 -28.89
CA LEU A 549 -9.95 19.05 -28.42
C LEU A 549 -10.05 18.91 -26.91
N GLY A 550 -10.02 20.01 -26.16
CA GLY A 550 -10.12 20.04 -24.72
C GLY A 550 -11.45 19.48 -24.18
N ALA A 551 -12.55 19.67 -24.93
CA ALA A 551 -13.85 19.09 -24.55
C ALA A 551 -13.88 17.56 -24.53
N SER A 552 -12.90 16.88 -25.13
CA SER A 552 -12.76 15.42 -25.07
C SER A 552 -12.10 14.92 -23.78
N ALA A 553 -11.53 15.79 -22.96
CA ALA A 553 -10.95 15.44 -21.67
C ALA A 553 -12.02 15.11 -20.62
N LYS A 554 -11.64 14.40 -19.58
CA LYS A 554 -12.46 14.22 -18.39
C LYS A 554 -12.42 15.50 -17.55
N LEU A 555 -13.35 16.41 -17.82
CA LEU A 555 -13.39 17.75 -17.24
C LEU A 555 -14.27 17.82 -15.99
N LEU A 556 -13.84 18.62 -15.01
CA LEU A 556 -14.64 19.02 -13.87
C LEU A 556 -15.75 20.03 -14.27
N PRO A 557 -16.81 20.19 -13.48
CA PRO A 557 -17.88 21.15 -13.78
C PRO A 557 -17.38 22.57 -14.03
N GLU A 558 -16.41 23.05 -13.24
CA GLU A 558 -15.80 24.39 -13.38
C GLU A 558 -15.00 24.51 -14.67
N GLU A 559 -14.27 23.47 -15.08
CA GLU A 559 -13.55 23.45 -16.37
C GLU A 559 -14.51 23.49 -17.57
N LYS A 560 -15.59 22.72 -17.50
CA LYS A 560 -16.66 22.77 -18.50
C LYS A 560 -17.27 24.16 -18.60
N ALA A 561 -17.49 24.83 -17.47
CA ALA A 561 -17.99 26.20 -17.43
C ALA A 561 -17.02 27.20 -18.06
N LEU A 562 -15.70 27.02 -17.83
CA LEU A 562 -14.66 27.84 -18.47
C LEU A 562 -14.67 27.67 -19.98
N ILE A 563 -14.72 26.45 -20.50
CA ILE A 563 -14.80 26.16 -21.94
C ILE A 563 -16.06 26.79 -22.55
N THR A 564 -17.23 26.55 -21.93
CA THR A 564 -18.51 27.10 -22.40
C THR A 564 -18.48 28.63 -22.45
N LYS A 565 -17.89 29.30 -21.45
CA LYS A 565 -17.72 30.74 -21.42
C LYS A 565 -16.81 31.21 -22.56
N ALA A 566 -15.70 30.52 -22.80
CA ALA A 566 -14.78 30.82 -23.90
C ALA A 566 -15.46 30.66 -25.27
N GLU A 567 -16.17 29.55 -25.51
CA GLU A 567 -16.92 29.31 -26.76
C GLU A 567 -17.99 30.39 -27.03
N ASN A 568 -18.69 30.85 -25.98
CA ASN A 568 -19.68 31.90 -26.09
C ASN A 568 -19.06 33.27 -26.45
N SER A 569 -17.82 33.53 -26.03
CA SER A 569 -17.09 34.76 -26.40
C SER A 569 -16.61 34.77 -27.85
N LEU A 570 -16.65 33.62 -28.55
CA LEU A 570 -16.24 33.46 -29.94
C LEU A 570 -17.42 33.56 -30.93
N LYS A 571 -18.64 33.71 -30.41
CA LYS A 571 -19.86 33.96 -31.21
C LYS A 571 -20.02 35.43 -31.53
#